data_834ffb91d992d8a2d2f2b40bba7a1937
#
_entry.id   834ffb91d992d8a2d2f2b40bba7a1937
#
_cell.length_a   1.000
_cell.length_b   1.000
_cell.length_c   1.000
_cell.angle_alpha   90.00
_cell.angle_beta   90.00
_cell.angle_gamma   90.00
#
_symmetry.space_group_name_H-M   'P 1'
#
loop_
_entity.id
_entity.type
_entity.pdbx_description
1 polymer ?
#
loop_
_entity_poly.entity_id
_entity_poly.type
_entity_poly.pdbx_seq_one_letter_code
_entity_poly.pdbx_strand_id
1 'polypeptide(L)'
;MKSRSFFLLLGILLLFINCGKKNTQEKSPVFDLADLQKKNEIVLKVGDSSYLNSDFEKYVQATMGGGYQTLSAISLSRLFDNFVEEKILLQSAQNQNLTLTVGEKKLYLEKLAKEFKSENSKISVDELDTKILFDRLLIQKYTFELMKGVEVQDQEINDYYRLHKKEFLHPERVKVSQILLDSQDKAIEVYEKVKNSSGEKFREIAQKESIGLEASRGGEMGVFEMGQLPFDLEKVVFSLKESEISPVVESSYGYHIFRLDKKYGAELIPEEEAAPQIRTKLLNQKIKDRLSEHIEELKKELEWTFYPQNLSFPYQKES
;
A
#
# COMPACT_ATOMS: atom_id res chain seq x y z
N MET A 1 25.60 -0.13 18.70
CA MET A 1 24.20 -0.53 18.50
C MET A 1 23.23 0.65 18.29
N LYS A 2 23.68 1.83 17.81
CA LYS A 2 22.82 3.02 17.59
C LYS A 2 22.44 3.31 16.11
N SER A 3 22.85 2.43 15.16
CA SER A 3 22.72 2.69 13.71
C SER A 3 21.47 2.08 13.05
N ARG A 4 20.74 1.18 13.72
CA ARG A 4 19.61 0.47 13.11
C ARG A 4 18.28 1.24 13.08
N SER A 5 18.11 2.20 13.98
CA SER A 5 16.84 2.97 14.07
C SER A 5 16.70 4.09 13.04
N PHE A 6 17.80 4.61 12.48
CA PHE A 6 17.78 5.69 11.50
C PHE A 6 17.13 5.29 10.16
N PHE A 7 17.15 4.01 9.82
CA PHE A 7 16.67 3.53 8.51
C PHE A 7 15.21 3.09 8.46
N LEU A 8 14.54 2.95 9.61
CA LEU A 8 13.13 2.54 9.65
C LEU A 8 12.17 3.65 9.17
N LEU A 9 12.60 4.91 9.22
CA LEU A 9 11.80 6.09 8.80
C LEU A 9 11.83 6.35 7.28
N LEU A 10 12.63 5.60 6.50
CA LEU A 10 12.69 5.77 5.04
C LEU A 10 11.35 5.46 4.34
N GLY A 11 10.54 4.59 4.94
CA GLY A 11 9.20 4.26 4.45
C GLY A 11 8.14 5.34 4.70
N ILE A 12 8.37 6.26 5.63
CA ILE A 12 7.34 7.21 6.06
C ILE A 12 7.22 8.40 5.11
N LEU A 13 8.33 8.87 4.53
CA LEU A 13 8.29 9.95 3.53
C LEU A 13 7.68 9.47 2.20
N LEU A 14 7.71 8.15 1.91
CA LEU A 14 7.06 7.53 0.75
C LEU A 14 5.55 7.26 1.00
N LEU A 15 5.06 7.31 2.26
CA LEU A 15 3.66 7.06 2.59
C LEU A 15 2.70 8.18 2.14
N PHE A 16 3.21 9.37 1.82
CA PHE A 16 2.40 10.42 1.20
C PHE A 16 2.02 10.11 -0.28
N ILE A 17 2.59 9.04 -0.87
CA ILE A 17 2.33 8.62 -2.26
C ILE A 17 1.25 7.53 -2.35
N ASN A 18 0.52 7.23 -1.29
CA ASN A 18 -0.56 6.28 -1.39
C ASN A 18 -1.78 6.93 -2.08
N CYS A 19 -1.62 7.13 -3.38
CA CYS A 19 -2.70 7.45 -4.31
C CYS A 19 -3.63 6.22 -4.35
N GLY A 20 -4.67 6.22 -3.50
CA GLY A 20 -5.70 5.19 -3.50
C GLY A 20 -6.27 5.05 -4.92
N LYS A 21 -6.09 3.85 -5.51
CA LYS A 21 -6.78 3.46 -6.73
C LYS A 21 -8.29 3.49 -6.48
N LYS A 22 -8.93 4.64 -6.70
CA LYS A 22 -10.36 4.71 -7.01
C LYS A 22 -10.47 4.98 -8.51
N ASN A 23 -10.81 3.93 -9.21
CA ASN A 23 -11.17 3.92 -10.62
C ASN A 23 -12.50 4.69 -10.78
N THR A 24 -12.43 5.96 -11.08
CA THR A 24 -13.53 6.70 -11.69
C THR A 24 -12.98 7.34 -12.95
N GLN A 25 -13.44 6.86 -14.09
CA GLN A 25 -13.17 7.45 -15.40
C GLN A 25 -13.98 8.76 -15.54
N GLU A 26 -13.55 9.82 -14.88
CA GLU A 26 -13.82 11.16 -15.35
C GLU A 26 -12.68 11.59 -16.25
N LYS A 27 -12.96 11.92 -17.50
CA LYS A 27 -12.03 12.56 -18.40
C LYS A 27 -11.73 13.98 -17.89
N SER A 28 -10.87 14.06 -16.87
CA SER A 28 -10.29 15.34 -16.47
C SER A 28 -9.39 15.83 -17.61
N PRO A 29 -9.33 17.13 -17.87
CA PRO A 29 -8.41 17.66 -18.87
C PRO A 29 -6.98 17.26 -18.47
N VAL A 30 -6.31 16.54 -19.38
CA VAL A 30 -4.91 16.16 -19.24
C VAL A 30 -4.09 17.38 -19.60
N PHE A 31 -3.27 17.89 -18.66
CA PHE A 31 -2.32 18.95 -18.93
C PHE A 31 -0.99 18.35 -19.35
N ASP A 32 -0.47 18.81 -20.49
CA ASP A 32 0.87 18.48 -20.94
C ASP A 32 1.87 19.43 -20.27
N LEU A 33 2.71 18.88 -19.38
CA LEU A 33 3.81 19.64 -18.73
C LEU A 33 4.85 20.15 -19.73
N ALA A 34 4.77 19.71 -20.99
CA ALA A 34 5.63 20.18 -22.07
C ALA A 34 5.27 21.60 -22.58
N ASP A 35 4.11 22.15 -22.19
CA ASP A 35 3.70 23.51 -22.61
C ASP A 35 4.32 24.60 -21.70
N LEU A 36 5.65 24.69 -21.73
CA LEU A 36 6.50 25.29 -20.73
C LEU A 36 6.92 26.73 -21.05
N GLN A 37 5.96 27.61 -21.37
CA GLN A 37 6.28 29.06 -21.48
C GLN A 37 6.65 29.69 -20.11
N LYS A 38 6.37 29.00 -18.98
CA LYS A 38 6.52 29.55 -17.61
C LYS A 38 7.67 28.97 -16.78
N LYS A 39 8.63 28.26 -17.38
CA LYS A 39 9.72 27.55 -16.65
C LYS A 39 10.47 28.37 -15.61
N ASN A 40 10.67 29.65 -15.89
CA ASN A 40 11.47 30.56 -15.07
C ASN A 40 10.64 31.42 -14.11
N GLU A 41 9.32 31.20 -14.04
CA GLU A 41 8.45 31.93 -13.12
C GLU A 41 8.60 31.39 -11.70
N ILE A 42 8.66 32.30 -10.73
CA ILE A 42 8.68 31.93 -9.29
C ILE A 42 7.29 31.42 -8.92
N VAL A 43 7.19 30.19 -8.43
CA VAL A 43 5.95 29.57 -7.98
C VAL A 43 5.83 29.50 -6.45
N LEU A 44 6.97 29.57 -5.74
CA LEU A 44 7.01 29.51 -4.29
C LEU A 44 8.19 30.32 -3.75
N LYS A 45 7.98 31.06 -2.67
CA LYS A 45 9.03 31.61 -1.81
C LYS A 45 8.88 31.07 -0.40
N VAL A 46 10.00 30.70 0.24
CA VAL A 46 10.04 30.30 1.65
C VAL A 46 11.31 30.93 2.26
N GLY A 47 11.14 31.86 3.18
CA GLY A 47 12.23 32.72 3.68
C GLY A 47 12.94 33.41 2.52
N ASP A 48 14.27 33.34 2.51
CA ASP A 48 15.10 33.89 1.44
C ASP A 48 15.16 33.05 0.15
N SER A 49 14.59 31.86 0.19
CA SER A 49 14.65 30.91 -0.94
C SER A 49 13.49 31.12 -1.91
N SER A 50 13.80 31.14 -3.21
CA SER A 50 12.80 31.20 -4.29
C SER A 50 12.87 29.93 -5.14
N TYR A 51 11.72 29.39 -5.46
CA TYR A 51 11.57 28.16 -6.26
C TYR A 51 10.80 28.46 -7.52
N LEU A 52 11.36 28.01 -8.63
CA LEU A 52 10.80 28.19 -9.98
C LEU A 52 9.86 27.06 -10.35
N ASN A 53 9.07 27.28 -11.40
CA ASN A 53 8.24 26.21 -11.97
C ASN A 53 9.10 25.01 -12.42
N SER A 54 10.31 25.27 -12.94
CA SER A 54 11.27 24.22 -13.29
C SER A 54 11.76 23.39 -12.08
N ASP A 55 11.79 23.95 -10.88
CA ASP A 55 12.14 23.20 -9.67
C ASP A 55 10.99 22.28 -9.26
N PHE A 56 9.74 22.72 -9.42
CA PHE A 56 8.57 21.87 -9.21
C PHE A 56 8.51 20.73 -10.24
N GLU A 57 8.81 20.99 -11.52
CA GLU A 57 8.88 19.95 -12.55
C GLU A 57 9.92 18.87 -12.20
N LYS A 58 11.11 19.27 -11.81
CA LYS A 58 12.16 18.34 -11.33
C LYS A 58 11.69 17.53 -10.13
N TYR A 59 10.98 18.17 -9.20
CA TYR A 59 10.40 17.49 -8.04
C TYR A 59 9.37 16.44 -8.47
N VAL A 60 8.46 16.77 -9.37
CA VAL A 60 7.47 15.83 -9.92
C VAL A 60 8.15 14.66 -10.62
N GLN A 61 9.15 14.96 -11.46
CA GLN A 61 9.93 13.93 -12.14
C GLN A 61 10.65 12.99 -11.18
N ALA A 62 11.29 13.55 -10.16
CA ALA A 62 11.99 12.77 -9.14
C ALA A 62 11.05 11.95 -8.24
N THR A 63 9.77 12.35 -8.14
CA THR A 63 8.78 11.69 -7.28
C THR A 63 7.99 10.61 -8.03
N MET A 64 7.59 10.88 -9.28
CA MET A 64 6.72 10.02 -10.08
C MET A 64 7.47 9.16 -11.10
N GLY A 65 8.72 9.50 -11.41
CA GLY A 65 9.46 8.86 -12.49
C GLY A 65 8.85 9.17 -13.86
N GLY A 66 8.66 8.14 -14.67
CA GLY A 66 8.00 8.29 -15.99
C GLY A 66 6.47 8.37 -15.88
N GLY A 67 5.83 9.02 -16.85
CA GLY A 67 4.36 9.09 -16.94
C GLY A 67 3.71 10.27 -16.22
N TYR A 68 4.46 11.17 -15.62
CA TYR A 68 3.94 12.37 -14.95
C TYR A 68 3.25 13.37 -15.90
N GLN A 69 3.56 13.31 -17.20
CA GLN A 69 2.97 14.20 -18.23
C GLN A 69 1.46 14.03 -18.39
N THR A 70 0.90 12.90 -17.92
CA THR A 70 -0.53 12.60 -18.03
C THR A 70 -1.31 12.88 -16.76
N LEU A 71 -0.71 13.55 -15.79
CA LEU A 71 -1.34 13.83 -14.50
C LEU A 71 -2.44 14.89 -14.64
N SER A 72 -3.55 14.69 -13.91
CA SER A 72 -4.64 15.67 -13.82
C SER A 72 -4.20 16.92 -13.02
N ALA A 73 -4.91 18.04 -13.22
CA ALA A 73 -4.68 19.26 -12.45
C ALA A 73 -4.80 19.04 -10.93
N ILE A 74 -5.74 18.21 -10.49
CA ILE A 74 -5.92 17.83 -9.08
C ILE A 74 -4.67 17.09 -8.57
N SER A 75 -4.16 16.11 -9.34
CA SER A 75 -2.95 15.37 -8.95
C SER A 75 -1.72 16.27 -8.89
N LEU A 76 -1.59 17.21 -9.84
CA LEU A 76 -0.51 18.19 -9.84
C LEU A 76 -0.62 19.17 -8.68
N SER A 77 -1.85 19.57 -8.29
CA SER A 77 -2.08 20.44 -7.13
C SER A 77 -1.65 19.76 -5.83
N ARG A 78 -2.00 18.48 -5.63
CA ARG A 78 -1.53 17.69 -4.47
C ARG A 78 -0.01 17.56 -4.44
N LEU A 79 0.62 17.31 -5.59
CA LEU A 79 2.08 17.26 -5.68
C LEU A 79 2.72 18.62 -5.37
N PHE A 80 2.04 19.71 -5.75
CA PHE A 80 2.51 21.05 -5.41
C PHE A 80 2.37 21.36 -3.92
N ASP A 81 1.28 20.97 -3.28
CA ASP A 81 1.13 21.10 -1.83
C ASP A 81 2.23 20.34 -1.08
N ASN A 82 2.52 19.09 -1.50
CA ASN A 82 3.64 18.32 -0.94
C ASN A 82 5.00 18.99 -1.19
N PHE A 83 5.18 19.61 -2.37
CA PHE A 83 6.39 20.38 -2.67
C PHE A 83 6.53 21.59 -1.74
N VAL A 84 5.46 22.35 -1.49
CA VAL A 84 5.45 23.46 -0.54
C VAL A 84 5.86 22.99 0.86
N GLU A 85 5.27 21.91 1.35
CA GLU A 85 5.57 21.32 2.66
C GLU A 85 7.02 20.85 2.76
N GLU A 86 7.53 20.21 1.69
CA GLU A 86 8.94 19.81 1.61
C GLU A 86 9.88 21.03 1.71
N LYS A 87 9.56 22.17 1.06
CA LYS A 87 10.40 23.36 1.11
C LYS A 87 10.32 24.09 2.44
N ILE A 88 9.16 24.06 3.11
CA ILE A 88 9.00 24.58 4.48
C ILE A 88 9.83 23.77 5.47
N LEU A 89 9.78 22.44 5.41
CA LEU A 89 10.60 21.57 6.25
C LEU A 89 12.11 21.76 5.98
N LEU A 90 12.49 21.91 4.71
CA LEU A 90 13.89 22.17 4.32
C LEU A 90 14.39 23.49 4.91
N GLN A 91 13.60 24.56 4.80
CA GLN A 91 13.94 25.87 5.37
C GLN A 91 14.10 25.79 6.89
N SER A 92 13.19 25.10 7.57
CA SER A 92 13.29 24.91 9.02
C SER A 92 14.55 24.13 9.42
N ALA A 93 14.88 23.05 8.70
CA ALA A 93 16.11 22.30 8.92
C ALA A 93 17.37 23.17 8.76
N GLN A 94 17.38 24.03 7.75
CA GLN A 94 18.48 24.98 7.49
C GLN A 94 18.58 26.05 8.57
N ASN A 95 17.45 26.61 9.00
CA ASN A 95 17.40 27.61 10.08
C ASN A 95 17.96 27.05 11.40
N GLN A 96 17.82 25.74 11.63
CA GLN A 96 18.43 25.05 12.77
C GLN A 96 19.90 24.68 12.55
N ASN A 97 20.52 25.12 11.46
CA ASN A 97 21.89 24.81 11.07
C ASN A 97 22.15 23.29 10.95
N LEU A 98 21.10 22.51 10.62
CA LEU A 98 21.23 21.07 10.41
C LEU A 98 21.98 20.82 9.11
N THR A 99 23.00 19.98 9.15
CA THR A 99 23.84 19.66 7.98
C THR A 99 24.00 18.16 7.79
N LEU A 100 24.34 17.75 6.59
CA LEU A 100 24.67 16.38 6.25
C LEU A 100 26.19 16.21 6.21
N THR A 101 26.70 15.20 6.91
CA THR A 101 28.09 14.80 6.82
C THR A 101 28.38 14.08 5.49
N VAL A 102 29.65 14.03 5.11
CA VAL A 102 30.10 13.29 3.92
C VAL A 102 29.73 11.81 4.03
N GLY A 103 29.83 11.24 5.24
CA GLY A 103 29.47 9.85 5.49
C GLY A 103 27.98 9.55 5.28
N GLU A 104 27.09 10.45 5.76
CA GLU A 104 25.63 10.31 5.57
C GLU A 104 25.27 10.36 4.08
N LYS A 105 25.83 11.31 3.34
CA LYS A 105 25.62 11.46 1.89
C LYS A 105 26.05 10.19 1.13
N LYS A 106 27.26 9.69 1.44
CA LYS A 106 27.80 8.47 0.81
C LYS A 106 26.91 7.26 1.08
N LEU A 107 26.56 7.03 2.34
CA LEU A 107 25.73 5.88 2.73
C LEU A 107 24.34 5.94 2.08
N TYR A 108 23.77 7.12 1.94
CA TYR A 108 22.49 7.33 1.29
C TYR A 108 22.55 6.97 -0.20
N LEU A 109 23.55 7.44 -0.93
CA LEU A 109 23.75 7.11 -2.35
C LEU A 109 23.99 5.62 -2.56
N GLU A 110 24.80 4.97 -1.71
CA GLU A 110 25.04 3.52 -1.77
C GLU A 110 23.73 2.71 -1.56
N LYS A 111 22.87 3.18 -0.66
CA LYS A 111 21.57 2.56 -0.42
C LYS A 111 20.65 2.68 -1.63
N LEU A 112 20.50 3.88 -2.18
CA LEU A 112 19.72 4.13 -3.39
C LEU A 112 20.21 3.27 -4.56
N ALA A 113 21.53 3.19 -4.77
CA ALA A 113 22.09 2.37 -5.85
C ALA A 113 21.75 0.88 -5.69
N LYS A 114 21.65 0.36 -4.46
CA LYS A 114 21.22 -1.03 -4.20
C LYS A 114 19.73 -1.21 -4.48
N GLU A 115 18.89 -0.28 -4.08
CA GLU A 115 17.44 -0.31 -4.32
C GLU A 115 17.12 -0.31 -5.82
N PHE A 116 17.71 0.61 -6.58
CA PHE A 116 17.53 0.66 -8.04
C PHE A 116 18.00 -0.61 -8.77
N LYS A 117 19.09 -1.21 -8.30
CA LYS A 117 19.57 -2.51 -8.87
C LYS A 117 18.60 -3.66 -8.57
N SER A 118 17.98 -3.67 -7.37
CA SER A 118 17.04 -4.74 -6.98
C SER A 118 15.70 -4.66 -7.73
N GLU A 119 15.28 -3.46 -8.12
CA GLU A 119 14.00 -3.22 -8.81
C GLU A 119 14.11 -3.31 -10.34
N ASN A 120 15.25 -3.72 -10.90
CA ASN A 120 15.52 -3.66 -12.35
C ASN A 120 15.21 -2.28 -12.97
N SER A 121 15.40 -1.21 -12.20
CA SER A 121 15.17 0.16 -12.65
C SER A 121 16.12 0.51 -13.80
N LYS A 122 15.58 1.15 -14.85
CA LYS A 122 16.38 1.68 -15.96
C LYS A 122 17.09 2.99 -15.61
N ILE A 123 16.81 3.56 -14.42
CA ILE A 123 17.37 4.84 -13.97
C ILE A 123 18.61 4.57 -13.12
N SER A 124 19.72 5.22 -13.47
CA SER A 124 20.94 5.22 -12.64
C SER A 124 20.87 6.32 -11.58
N VAL A 125 21.46 6.09 -10.40
CA VAL A 125 21.60 7.12 -9.36
C VAL A 125 22.37 8.34 -9.87
N ASP A 126 23.30 8.15 -10.83
CA ASP A 126 24.10 9.22 -11.43
C ASP A 126 23.26 10.17 -12.32
N GLU A 127 22.08 9.73 -12.75
CA GLU A 127 21.14 10.54 -13.54
C GLU A 127 20.21 11.41 -12.65
N LEU A 128 20.23 11.19 -11.33
CA LEU A 128 19.38 11.92 -10.40
C LEU A 128 20.02 13.25 -9.97
N ASP A 129 19.16 14.26 -9.77
CA ASP A 129 19.61 15.54 -9.21
C ASP A 129 20.07 15.35 -7.76
N THR A 130 21.38 15.39 -7.53
CA THR A 130 22.00 15.17 -6.21
C THR A 130 21.56 16.22 -5.20
N LYS A 131 21.19 17.44 -5.64
CA LYS A 131 20.64 18.47 -4.74
C LYS A 131 19.30 18.03 -4.18
N ILE A 132 18.38 17.56 -5.01
CA ILE A 132 17.07 17.06 -4.57
C ILE A 132 17.24 15.88 -3.61
N LEU A 133 18.17 14.97 -3.90
CA LEU A 133 18.45 13.82 -3.04
C LEU A 133 18.96 14.25 -1.66
N PHE A 134 19.86 15.21 -1.61
CA PHE A 134 20.42 15.67 -0.34
C PHE A 134 19.47 16.58 0.44
N ASP A 135 18.64 17.37 -0.23
CA ASP A 135 17.56 18.13 0.41
C ASP A 135 16.58 17.16 1.09
N ARG A 136 16.17 16.08 0.42
CA ARG A 136 15.33 15.03 0.99
C ARG A 136 15.99 14.31 2.16
N LEU A 137 17.28 13.98 2.05
CA LEU A 137 18.01 13.38 3.16
C LEU A 137 18.10 14.32 4.38
N LEU A 138 18.27 15.64 4.15
CA LEU A 138 18.29 16.62 5.21
C LEU A 138 16.94 16.75 5.91
N ILE A 139 15.85 16.78 5.15
CA ILE A 139 14.47 16.75 5.67
C ILE A 139 14.24 15.47 6.47
N GLN A 140 14.69 14.34 5.97
CA GLN A 140 14.57 13.05 6.67
C GLN A 140 15.33 13.07 8.01
N LYS A 141 16.52 13.64 8.04
CA LYS A 141 17.28 13.83 9.28
C LYS A 141 16.54 14.73 10.25
N TYR A 142 16.01 15.85 9.77
CA TYR A 142 15.22 16.80 10.54
C TYR A 142 13.96 16.15 11.14
N THR A 143 13.16 15.48 10.33
CA THR A 143 11.94 14.82 10.79
C THR A 143 12.25 13.67 11.74
N PHE A 144 13.35 12.96 11.56
CA PHE A 144 13.81 11.95 12.52
C PHE A 144 14.11 12.55 13.89
N GLU A 145 14.79 13.70 13.95
CA GLU A 145 15.04 14.41 15.20
C GLU A 145 13.73 14.86 15.86
N LEU A 146 12.80 15.38 15.08
CA LEU A 146 11.47 15.82 15.54
C LEU A 146 10.64 14.65 16.14
N MET A 147 10.81 13.43 15.61
CA MET A 147 10.07 12.25 16.05
C MET A 147 10.73 11.50 17.22
N LYS A 148 11.90 11.98 17.71
CA LYS A 148 12.51 11.38 18.90
C LYS A 148 11.57 11.47 20.09
N GLY A 149 11.33 10.33 20.73
CA GLY A 149 10.44 10.24 21.88
C GLY A 149 8.96 10.04 21.54
N VAL A 150 8.60 9.96 20.26
CA VAL A 150 7.25 9.51 19.88
C VAL A 150 7.16 8.00 20.09
N GLU A 151 6.37 7.60 21.06
CA GLU A 151 6.20 6.21 21.48
C GLU A 151 4.72 5.85 21.60
N VAL A 152 4.43 4.57 21.51
CA VAL A 152 3.10 4.01 21.77
C VAL A 152 3.17 3.23 23.09
N GLN A 153 2.37 3.67 24.04
CA GLN A 153 2.26 3.02 25.35
C GLN A 153 1.40 1.76 25.25
N ASP A 154 1.65 0.77 26.12
CA ASP A 154 0.88 -0.48 26.12
C ASP A 154 -0.60 -0.23 26.40
N GLN A 155 -0.94 0.77 27.20
CA GLN A 155 -2.32 1.16 27.45
C GLN A 155 -3.05 1.57 26.15
N GLU A 156 -2.39 2.24 25.24
CA GLU A 156 -2.99 2.66 23.95
C GLU A 156 -3.26 1.44 23.05
N ILE A 157 -2.39 0.42 23.10
CA ILE A 157 -2.57 -0.84 22.39
C ILE A 157 -3.81 -1.56 22.92
N ASN A 158 -3.91 -1.70 24.23
CA ASN A 158 -5.05 -2.35 24.90
C ASN A 158 -6.37 -1.63 24.59
N ASP A 159 -6.36 -0.29 24.64
CA ASP A 159 -7.54 0.52 24.32
C ASP A 159 -7.93 0.37 22.86
N TYR A 160 -6.95 0.43 21.94
CA TYR A 160 -7.20 0.22 20.52
C TYR A 160 -7.80 -1.16 20.25
N TYR A 161 -7.20 -2.23 20.77
CA TYR A 161 -7.68 -3.59 20.61
C TYR A 161 -9.12 -3.75 21.13
N ARG A 162 -9.41 -3.22 22.33
CA ARG A 162 -10.74 -3.27 22.93
C ARG A 162 -11.80 -2.56 22.09
N LEU A 163 -11.47 -1.39 21.55
CA LEU A 163 -12.42 -0.58 20.77
C LEU A 163 -12.60 -1.10 19.34
N HIS A 164 -11.59 -1.80 18.80
CA HIS A 164 -11.56 -2.25 17.42
C HIS A 164 -11.56 -3.78 17.26
N LYS A 165 -12.16 -4.50 18.20
CA LYS A 165 -12.19 -5.99 18.22
C LYS A 165 -12.59 -6.60 16.87
N LYS A 166 -13.45 -5.93 16.11
CA LYS A 166 -13.87 -6.41 14.78
C LYS A 166 -12.73 -6.47 13.76
N GLU A 167 -11.70 -5.63 13.88
CA GLU A 167 -10.53 -5.65 13.00
C GLU A 167 -9.64 -6.87 13.27
N PHE A 168 -9.77 -7.49 14.46
CA PHE A 168 -8.99 -8.64 14.92
C PHE A 168 -9.81 -9.94 14.94
N LEU A 169 -10.93 -9.95 14.24
CA LEU A 169 -11.74 -11.15 14.11
C LEU A 169 -11.38 -11.84 12.79
N HIS A 170 -10.79 -13.03 12.87
CA HIS A 170 -10.76 -13.93 11.72
C HIS A 170 -12.20 -14.34 11.41
N PRO A 171 -12.70 -14.11 10.19
CA PRO A 171 -14.03 -14.58 9.82
C PRO A 171 -14.09 -16.11 9.79
N GLU A 172 -15.28 -16.65 9.64
CA GLU A 172 -15.46 -18.07 9.37
C GLU A 172 -14.69 -18.46 8.11
N ARG A 173 -13.93 -19.56 8.18
CA ARG A 173 -13.14 -20.10 7.07
C ARG A 173 -13.48 -21.57 6.85
N VAL A 174 -13.38 -21.98 5.60
CA VAL A 174 -13.67 -23.35 5.21
C VAL A 174 -12.50 -23.96 4.43
N LYS A 175 -12.06 -25.15 4.83
CA LYS A 175 -11.12 -25.94 4.05
C LYS A 175 -11.93 -26.85 3.12
N VAL A 176 -11.67 -26.79 1.81
CA VAL A 176 -12.50 -27.38 0.77
C VAL A 176 -11.65 -28.20 -0.18
N SER A 177 -12.19 -29.34 -0.57
CA SER A 177 -11.73 -30.14 -1.71
C SER A 177 -12.82 -30.18 -2.77
N GLN A 178 -12.43 -30.30 -4.06
CA GLN A 178 -13.37 -30.46 -5.17
C GLN A 178 -12.97 -31.55 -6.12
N ILE A 179 -13.98 -32.07 -6.84
CA ILE A 179 -13.85 -32.83 -8.08
C ILE A 179 -14.52 -32.00 -9.17
N LEU A 180 -13.76 -31.56 -10.16
CA LEU A 180 -14.23 -30.79 -11.31
C LEU A 180 -14.34 -31.72 -12.53
N LEU A 181 -15.45 -31.68 -13.22
CA LEU A 181 -15.77 -32.55 -14.36
C LEU A 181 -16.29 -31.71 -15.53
N ASP A 182 -16.12 -32.24 -16.74
CA ASP A 182 -16.45 -31.56 -18.00
C ASP A 182 -17.89 -31.80 -18.46
N SER A 183 -18.57 -32.83 -17.90
CA SER A 183 -19.94 -33.15 -18.28
C SER A 183 -20.82 -33.48 -17.09
N GLN A 184 -22.10 -33.18 -17.22
CA GLN A 184 -23.12 -33.45 -16.19
C GLN A 184 -23.29 -34.94 -15.90
N ASP A 185 -23.35 -35.76 -16.93
CA ASP A 185 -23.56 -37.20 -16.77
C ASP A 185 -22.41 -37.84 -15.99
N LYS A 186 -21.17 -37.46 -16.31
CA LYS A 186 -20.00 -37.92 -15.58
C LYS A 186 -19.98 -37.40 -14.14
N ALA A 187 -20.42 -36.14 -13.92
CA ALA A 187 -20.51 -35.60 -12.59
C ALA A 187 -21.55 -36.33 -11.72
N ILE A 188 -22.68 -36.69 -12.26
CA ILE A 188 -23.69 -37.50 -11.58
C ILE A 188 -23.13 -38.89 -11.24
N GLU A 189 -22.46 -39.56 -12.19
CA GLU A 189 -21.83 -40.85 -11.95
C GLU A 189 -20.79 -40.78 -10.82
N VAL A 190 -19.92 -39.78 -10.85
CA VAL A 190 -18.90 -39.60 -9.84
C VAL A 190 -19.52 -39.24 -8.49
N TYR A 191 -20.53 -38.37 -8.47
CA TYR A 191 -21.26 -38.03 -7.26
C TYR A 191 -21.84 -39.27 -6.57
N GLU A 192 -22.47 -40.17 -7.29
CA GLU A 192 -23.01 -41.43 -6.74
C GLU A 192 -21.90 -42.29 -6.08
N LYS A 193 -20.66 -42.23 -6.58
CA LYS A 193 -19.52 -42.95 -6.02
C LYS A 193 -18.97 -42.28 -4.74
N VAL A 194 -19.14 -40.96 -4.60
CA VAL A 194 -18.49 -40.20 -3.51
C VAL A 194 -19.45 -39.71 -2.42
N LYS A 195 -20.74 -39.52 -2.69
CA LYS A 195 -21.72 -38.87 -1.80
C LYS A 195 -21.74 -39.35 -0.34
N ASN A 196 -21.36 -40.61 -0.11
CA ASN A 196 -21.27 -41.20 1.24
C ASN A 196 -19.85 -41.74 1.52
N SER A 197 -18.85 -41.31 0.80
CA SER A 197 -17.49 -41.84 0.92
C SER A 197 -16.69 -41.16 2.02
N SER A 198 -15.61 -41.81 2.45
CA SER A 198 -14.60 -41.19 3.29
C SER A 198 -13.82 -40.11 2.53
N GLY A 199 -13.15 -39.20 3.27
CA GLY A 199 -12.28 -38.20 2.66
C GLY A 199 -11.12 -38.79 1.85
N GLU A 200 -10.64 -39.98 2.24
CA GLU A 200 -9.59 -40.69 1.51
C GLU A 200 -10.12 -41.18 0.15
N LYS A 201 -11.32 -41.73 0.13
CA LYS A 201 -11.96 -42.18 -1.11
C LYS A 201 -12.29 -41.02 -2.03
N PHE A 202 -12.74 -39.89 -1.47
CA PHE A 202 -12.95 -38.67 -2.25
C PHE A 202 -11.65 -38.20 -2.94
N ARG A 203 -10.52 -38.20 -2.21
CA ARG A 203 -9.20 -37.82 -2.74
C ARG A 203 -8.74 -38.76 -3.86
N GLU A 204 -8.92 -40.08 -3.70
CA GLU A 204 -8.57 -41.04 -4.73
C GLU A 204 -9.34 -40.77 -6.02
N ILE A 205 -10.66 -40.50 -5.90
CA ILE A 205 -11.52 -40.23 -7.04
C ILE A 205 -11.17 -38.88 -7.67
N ALA A 206 -10.90 -37.86 -6.85
CA ALA A 206 -10.43 -36.57 -7.34
C ALA A 206 -9.14 -36.70 -8.18
N GLN A 207 -8.18 -37.51 -7.72
CA GLN A 207 -6.93 -37.75 -8.47
C GLN A 207 -7.15 -38.45 -9.81
N LYS A 208 -8.16 -39.28 -9.90
CA LYS A 208 -8.42 -40.10 -11.11
C LYS A 208 -9.35 -39.42 -12.11
N GLU A 209 -10.36 -38.71 -11.63
CA GLU A 209 -11.49 -38.26 -12.44
C GLU A 209 -11.55 -36.74 -12.59
N SER A 210 -10.95 -35.96 -11.66
CA SER A 210 -11.03 -34.50 -11.72
C SER A 210 -10.15 -33.92 -12.81
N ILE A 211 -10.67 -32.95 -13.55
CA ILE A 211 -9.92 -32.13 -14.53
C ILE A 211 -9.35 -30.86 -13.90
N GLY A 212 -9.62 -30.62 -12.62
CA GLY A 212 -9.12 -29.44 -11.89
C GLY A 212 -7.61 -29.50 -11.65
N LEU A 213 -6.98 -28.32 -11.52
CA LEU A 213 -5.54 -28.20 -11.26
C LEU A 213 -5.12 -28.84 -9.92
N GLU A 214 -6.03 -28.91 -8.97
CA GLU A 214 -5.86 -29.51 -7.64
C GLU A 214 -6.05 -31.05 -7.65
N ALA A 215 -6.42 -31.67 -8.76
CA ALA A 215 -6.62 -33.12 -8.86
C ALA A 215 -5.44 -33.91 -8.31
N SER A 216 -4.20 -33.55 -8.68
CA SER A 216 -2.97 -34.22 -8.22
C SER A 216 -2.79 -34.18 -6.68
N ARG A 217 -3.42 -33.21 -6.01
CA ARG A 217 -3.44 -33.07 -4.54
C ARG A 217 -4.70 -33.69 -3.90
N GLY A 218 -5.41 -34.55 -4.64
CA GLY A 218 -6.65 -35.17 -4.17
C GLY A 218 -7.83 -34.18 -4.12
N GLY A 219 -7.80 -33.15 -4.97
CA GLY A 219 -8.83 -32.13 -5.07
C GLY A 219 -8.73 -31.02 -4.03
N GLU A 220 -7.67 -30.96 -3.20
CA GLU A 220 -7.54 -29.93 -2.15
C GLU A 220 -7.36 -28.54 -2.76
N MET A 221 -8.39 -27.68 -2.61
CA MET A 221 -8.39 -26.30 -3.07
C MET A 221 -7.67 -25.37 -2.08
N GLY A 222 -7.78 -25.60 -0.77
CA GLY A 222 -7.23 -24.78 0.29
C GLY A 222 -8.27 -24.31 1.28
N VAL A 223 -7.94 -23.20 1.98
CA VAL A 223 -8.80 -22.55 2.97
C VAL A 223 -9.30 -21.23 2.40
N PHE A 224 -10.61 -21.01 2.51
CA PHE A 224 -11.30 -19.83 1.96
C PHE A 224 -12.09 -19.09 3.05
N GLU A 225 -12.08 -17.78 2.96
CA GLU A 225 -13.00 -16.87 3.66
C GLU A 225 -14.17 -16.52 2.74
N MET A 226 -15.24 -16.01 3.33
CA MET A 226 -16.38 -15.50 2.55
C MET A 226 -15.94 -14.36 1.64
N GLY A 227 -16.36 -14.38 0.38
CA GLY A 227 -15.95 -13.41 -0.65
C GLY A 227 -14.76 -13.86 -1.50
N GLN A 228 -14.14 -15.02 -1.22
CA GLN A 228 -12.99 -15.54 -1.97
C GLN A 228 -13.33 -16.55 -3.08
N LEU A 229 -14.56 -17.06 -3.07
CA LEU A 229 -15.06 -17.95 -4.11
C LEU A 229 -16.12 -17.23 -4.96
N PRO A 230 -16.36 -17.67 -6.21
CA PRO A 230 -17.53 -17.22 -6.98
C PRO A 230 -18.81 -17.43 -6.18
N PHE A 231 -19.71 -16.45 -6.19
CA PHE A 231 -20.88 -16.36 -5.29
C PHE A 231 -21.73 -17.65 -5.26
N ASP A 232 -21.98 -18.25 -6.43
CA ASP A 232 -22.82 -19.46 -6.53
C ASP A 232 -22.12 -20.68 -5.90
N LEU A 233 -20.81 -20.80 -6.03
CA LEU A 233 -20.01 -21.86 -5.43
C LEU A 233 -19.84 -21.63 -3.92
N GLU A 234 -19.61 -20.39 -3.53
CA GLU A 234 -19.43 -19.98 -2.13
C GLU A 234 -20.65 -20.35 -1.29
N LYS A 235 -21.86 -20.03 -1.78
CA LYS A 235 -23.11 -20.33 -1.10
C LYS A 235 -23.25 -21.84 -0.82
N VAL A 236 -22.86 -22.69 -1.76
CA VAL A 236 -22.90 -24.13 -1.58
C VAL A 236 -21.86 -24.56 -0.56
N VAL A 237 -20.61 -24.16 -0.74
CA VAL A 237 -19.49 -24.57 0.10
C VAL A 237 -19.69 -24.20 1.57
N PHE A 238 -20.11 -22.95 1.86
CA PHE A 238 -20.34 -22.48 3.23
C PHE A 238 -21.60 -23.07 3.89
N SER A 239 -22.53 -23.63 3.10
CA SER A 239 -23.71 -24.31 3.64
C SER A 239 -23.44 -25.75 4.11
N LEU A 240 -22.32 -26.36 3.66
CA LEU A 240 -21.95 -27.73 4.03
C LEU A 240 -21.54 -27.84 5.49
N LYS A 241 -21.76 -29.03 6.06
CA LYS A 241 -21.17 -29.46 7.32
C LYS A 241 -19.80 -30.11 7.09
N GLU A 242 -19.00 -30.18 8.13
CA GLU A 242 -17.71 -30.89 8.01
C GLU A 242 -17.89 -32.32 7.55
N SER A 243 -17.06 -32.72 6.59
CA SER A 243 -17.09 -34.01 5.90
C SER A 243 -18.27 -34.22 4.95
N GLU A 244 -19.15 -33.24 4.82
CA GLU A 244 -20.28 -33.32 3.86
C GLU A 244 -19.80 -33.07 2.44
N ILE A 245 -20.45 -33.78 1.51
CA ILE A 245 -20.20 -33.68 0.08
C ILE A 245 -21.41 -33.01 -0.58
N SER A 246 -21.17 -31.97 -1.38
CA SER A 246 -22.22 -31.24 -2.07
C SER A 246 -22.88 -32.10 -3.16
N PRO A 247 -24.12 -31.78 -3.53
CA PRO A 247 -24.63 -32.18 -4.85
C PRO A 247 -23.73 -31.66 -5.96
N VAL A 248 -23.96 -32.08 -7.20
CA VAL A 248 -23.31 -31.53 -8.39
C VAL A 248 -23.71 -30.07 -8.55
N VAL A 249 -22.73 -29.18 -8.69
CA VAL A 249 -22.90 -27.73 -8.88
C VAL A 249 -22.34 -27.33 -10.23
N GLU A 250 -23.15 -26.74 -11.08
CA GLU A 250 -22.72 -26.22 -12.38
C GLU A 250 -22.10 -24.84 -12.26
N SER A 251 -21.06 -24.58 -13.05
CA SER A 251 -20.44 -23.26 -13.22
C SER A 251 -19.91 -23.05 -14.64
N SER A 252 -19.36 -21.89 -14.93
CA SER A 252 -18.65 -21.63 -16.19
C SER A 252 -17.39 -22.49 -16.40
N TYR A 253 -16.90 -23.13 -15.34
CA TYR A 253 -15.71 -24.01 -15.40
C TYR A 253 -16.07 -25.48 -15.59
N GLY A 254 -17.33 -25.87 -15.47
CA GLY A 254 -17.82 -27.23 -15.53
C GLY A 254 -18.68 -27.59 -14.32
N TYR A 255 -18.68 -28.88 -13.97
CA TYR A 255 -19.50 -29.47 -12.92
C TYR A 255 -18.64 -29.82 -11.70
N HIS A 256 -18.98 -29.24 -10.57
CA HIS A 256 -18.22 -29.36 -9.32
C HIS A 256 -18.92 -30.27 -8.33
N ILE A 257 -18.15 -31.08 -7.63
CA ILE A 257 -18.56 -31.78 -6.42
C ILE A 257 -17.61 -31.36 -5.32
N PHE A 258 -18.13 -30.63 -4.33
CA PHE A 258 -17.33 -30.14 -3.22
C PHE A 258 -17.40 -31.08 -2.02
N ARG A 259 -16.32 -31.12 -1.26
CA ARG A 259 -16.30 -31.71 0.08
C ARG A 259 -15.76 -30.66 1.05
N LEU A 260 -16.53 -30.40 2.12
CA LEU A 260 -16.05 -29.57 3.22
C LEU A 260 -15.14 -30.42 4.12
N ASP A 261 -13.83 -30.16 4.06
CA ASP A 261 -12.85 -30.90 4.84
C ASP A 261 -12.83 -30.43 6.30
N LYS A 262 -12.92 -29.12 6.52
CA LYS A 262 -12.96 -28.53 7.85
C LYS A 262 -13.62 -27.16 7.85
N LYS A 263 -14.32 -26.84 8.93
CA LYS A 263 -14.92 -25.53 9.20
C LYS A 263 -14.21 -24.88 10.38
N TYR A 264 -13.65 -23.69 10.15
CA TYR A 264 -13.05 -22.90 11.21
C TYR A 264 -14.05 -21.80 11.57
N GLY A 265 -14.48 -21.76 12.81
CA GLY A 265 -15.34 -20.69 13.30
C GLY A 265 -14.63 -19.32 13.26
N ALA A 266 -15.43 -18.28 13.38
CA ALA A 266 -14.86 -16.95 13.61
C ALA A 266 -14.07 -16.94 14.93
N GLU A 267 -12.83 -16.48 14.89
CA GLU A 267 -11.91 -16.50 16.02
C GLU A 267 -11.30 -15.11 16.22
N LEU A 268 -11.32 -14.63 17.45
CA LEU A 268 -10.69 -13.37 17.81
C LEU A 268 -9.18 -13.61 17.97
N ILE A 269 -8.39 -12.88 17.19
CA ILE A 269 -6.93 -12.87 17.33
C ILE A 269 -6.60 -12.35 18.74
N PRO A 270 -5.81 -13.08 19.55
CA PRO A 270 -5.43 -12.62 20.88
C PRO A 270 -4.71 -11.26 20.83
N GLU A 271 -4.90 -10.45 21.86
CA GLU A 271 -4.29 -9.12 21.95
C GLU A 271 -2.76 -9.16 21.82
N GLU A 272 -2.11 -10.15 22.43
CA GLU A 272 -0.66 -10.33 22.37
C GLU A 272 -0.16 -10.53 20.92
N GLU A 273 -0.94 -11.24 20.11
CA GLU A 273 -0.65 -11.48 18.70
C GLU A 273 -0.93 -10.24 17.85
N ALA A 274 -1.99 -9.49 18.15
CA ALA A 274 -2.36 -8.25 17.47
C ALA A 274 -1.47 -7.05 17.85
N ALA A 275 -0.88 -7.05 19.05
CA ALA A 275 -0.16 -5.92 19.63
C ALA A 275 0.95 -5.33 18.73
N PRO A 276 1.80 -6.13 18.04
CA PRO A 276 2.82 -5.58 17.16
C PRO A 276 2.23 -4.79 15.98
N GLN A 277 1.13 -5.27 15.40
CA GLN A 277 0.42 -4.60 14.30
C GLN A 277 -0.24 -3.31 14.80
N ILE A 278 -0.91 -3.35 15.94
CA ILE A 278 -1.53 -2.19 16.56
C ILE A 278 -0.48 -1.14 16.87
N ARG A 279 0.64 -1.53 17.50
CA ARG A 279 1.76 -0.62 17.81
C ARG A 279 2.27 0.09 16.56
N THR A 280 2.47 -0.65 15.47
CA THR A 280 2.92 -0.08 14.20
C THR A 280 1.89 0.91 13.65
N LYS A 281 0.60 0.56 13.66
CA LYS A 281 -0.49 1.43 13.20
C LYS A 281 -0.57 2.73 14.00
N LEU A 282 -0.57 2.62 15.33
CA LEU A 282 -0.64 3.79 16.22
C LEU A 282 0.62 4.66 16.14
N LEU A 283 1.80 4.05 16.03
CA LEU A 283 3.04 4.79 15.86
C LEU A 283 3.05 5.59 14.57
N ASN A 284 2.64 4.98 13.46
CA ASN A 284 2.55 5.66 12.17
C ASN A 284 1.54 6.81 12.21
N GLN A 285 0.41 6.63 12.91
CA GLN A 285 -0.57 7.69 13.09
C GLN A 285 0.01 8.86 13.91
N LYS A 286 0.63 8.58 15.06
CA LYS A 286 1.26 9.60 15.90
C LYS A 286 2.34 10.39 15.15
N ILE A 287 3.17 9.71 14.37
CA ILE A 287 4.20 10.33 13.55
C ILE A 287 3.57 11.25 12.51
N LYS A 288 2.53 10.77 11.82
CA LYS A 288 1.82 11.56 10.82
C LYS A 288 1.19 12.82 11.44
N ASP A 289 0.47 12.66 12.54
CA ASP A 289 -0.20 13.75 13.22
C ASP A 289 0.82 14.80 13.72
N ARG A 290 1.90 14.35 14.37
CA ARG A 290 2.98 15.23 14.84
C ARG A 290 3.65 15.98 13.70
N LEU A 291 3.88 15.32 12.55
CA LEU A 291 4.46 15.98 11.38
C LEU A 291 3.51 17.03 10.80
N SER A 292 2.23 16.68 10.67
CA SER A 292 1.21 17.61 10.16
C SER A 292 1.06 18.83 11.06
N GLU A 293 0.98 18.64 12.38
CA GLU A 293 0.94 19.73 13.36
C GLU A 293 2.16 20.64 13.22
N HIS A 294 3.36 20.05 13.15
CA HIS A 294 4.59 20.81 13.02
C HIS A 294 4.67 21.59 11.71
N ILE A 295 4.22 21.03 10.59
CA ILE A 295 4.16 21.75 9.31
C ILE A 295 3.21 22.95 9.43
N GLU A 296 2.06 22.81 10.09
CA GLU A 296 1.12 23.91 10.29
C GLU A 296 1.67 24.99 11.24
N GLU A 297 2.48 24.61 12.24
CA GLU A 297 3.23 25.55 13.09
C GLU A 297 4.25 26.33 12.23
N LEU A 298 5.05 25.63 11.41
CA LEU A 298 6.05 26.25 10.55
C LEU A 298 5.42 27.16 9.48
N LYS A 299 4.26 26.81 8.93
CA LYS A 299 3.51 27.68 8.00
C LYS A 299 3.07 29.01 8.63
N LYS A 300 2.93 29.06 9.95
CA LYS A 300 2.61 30.31 10.69
C LYS A 300 3.86 31.12 11.07
N GLU A 301 4.98 30.43 11.31
CA GLU A 301 6.23 31.02 11.78
C GLU A 301 7.13 31.55 10.65
N LEU A 302 7.15 30.84 9.53
CA LEU A 302 7.99 31.17 8.39
C LEU A 302 7.27 32.11 7.43
N GLU A 303 8.02 33.06 6.86
CA GLU A 303 7.54 33.83 5.73
C GLU A 303 7.55 32.96 4.50
N TRP A 304 6.38 32.72 3.91
CA TRP A 304 6.24 31.99 2.66
C TRP A 304 5.11 32.54 1.80
N THR A 305 5.28 32.45 0.48
CA THR A 305 4.30 32.95 -0.48
C THR A 305 4.25 32.02 -1.68
N PHE A 306 3.05 31.65 -2.06
CA PHE A 306 2.73 30.81 -3.20
C PHE A 306 2.11 31.66 -4.31
N TYR A 307 2.50 31.40 -5.56
CA TYR A 307 2.09 32.14 -6.76
C TYR A 307 1.34 31.21 -7.73
N PRO A 308 0.02 30.93 -7.52
CA PRO A 308 -0.73 29.97 -8.33
C PRO A 308 -0.82 30.36 -9.81
N GLN A 309 -0.82 31.68 -10.10
CA GLN A 309 -0.89 32.20 -11.46
C GLN A 309 0.36 31.88 -12.30
N ASN A 310 1.47 31.54 -11.65
CA ASN A 310 2.73 31.22 -12.31
C ASN A 310 2.90 29.72 -12.60
N LEU A 311 2.03 28.88 -12.08
CA LEU A 311 2.05 27.44 -12.35
C LEU A 311 1.69 27.15 -13.82
N SER A 312 2.26 26.07 -14.35
CA SER A 312 1.97 25.57 -15.70
C SER A 312 0.63 24.84 -15.82
N PHE A 313 -0.10 24.69 -14.69
CA PHE A 313 -1.42 24.05 -14.60
C PHE A 313 -2.34 24.87 -13.70
N PRO A 314 -3.69 24.74 -13.82
CA PRO A 314 -4.63 25.39 -12.91
C PRO A 314 -4.61 24.72 -11.54
N TYR A 315 -4.17 25.46 -10.53
CA TYR A 315 -4.15 24.96 -9.16
C TYR A 315 -5.57 24.85 -8.59
N GLN A 316 -5.88 23.72 -7.99
CA GLN A 316 -7.16 23.39 -7.37
C GLN A 316 -6.92 22.98 -5.92
N LYS A 317 -7.32 23.85 -4.98
CA LYS A 317 -7.24 23.51 -3.54
C LYS A 317 -8.25 22.41 -3.23
N GLU A 318 -7.78 21.35 -2.57
CA GLU A 318 -8.71 20.36 -2.00
C GLU A 318 -9.56 21.01 -0.90
N SER A 319 -10.87 20.76 -0.98
CA SER A 319 -11.86 21.24 -0.01
C SER A 319 -11.92 20.32 1.22
#